data_72ac0f377d361843f9cce4afcfc641bc
#
_entry.id   72ac0f377d361843f9cce4afcfc641bc
#
_cell.length_a   1.000
_cell.length_b   1.000
_cell.length_c   1.000
_cell.angle_alpha   90.00
_cell.angle_beta   90.00
_cell.angle_gamma   90.00
#
_symmetry.space_group_name_H-M   'P 1'
#
loop_
_entity.id
_entity.type
_entity.pdbx_description
1 polymer ?
#
loop_
_entity_poly.entity_id
_entity_poly.type
_entity_poly.pdbx_seq_one_letter_code
_entity_poly.pdbx_strand_id
1 'polypeptide(L)'
;MWRFALPLMLLLGAACAERWERPGATEQESEAAQARCTAEAGERVPPALVWTQTSPGFWEPPRRICQRRGDRSECFYQPGYFVPPRYGWVDINTGQRRAVRDACLTAEGWTYQGLRPLRLW
;
A
#
# COMPACT_ATOMS: atom_id res chain seq x y z
N MET A 1 27.37 21.96 27.16
CA MET A 1 27.19 20.83 26.21
C MET A 1 25.70 20.47 26.14
N TRP A 2 24.99 20.97 25.16
CA TRP A 2 23.57 20.68 24.96
C TRP A 2 23.41 19.42 24.10
N ARG A 3 22.99 18.38 24.74
CA ARG A 3 22.54 17.16 24.06
C ARG A 3 21.13 17.41 23.51
N PHE A 4 21.02 17.76 22.25
CA PHE A 4 19.73 17.70 21.54
C PHE A 4 19.37 16.24 21.30
N ALA A 5 18.57 15.70 22.21
CA ALA A 5 17.83 14.49 21.94
C ALA A 5 16.71 14.85 20.94
N LEU A 6 16.92 14.59 19.66
CA LEU A 6 15.83 14.59 18.68
C LEU A 6 14.87 13.45 19.06
N PRO A 7 13.59 13.73 19.33
CA PRO A 7 12.61 12.67 19.37
C PRO A 7 12.43 12.17 17.94
N LEU A 8 12.94 10.98 17.67
CA LEU A 8 12.62 10.22 16.48
C LEU A 8 11.11 9.89 16.56
N MET A 9 10.27 10.77 16.00
CA MET A 9 8.87 10.48 15.78
C MET A 9 8.81 9.32 14.76
N LEU A 10 8.80 8.12 15.28
CA LEU A 10 8.36 6.95 14.53
C LEU A 10 6.92 7.20 14.10
N LEU A 11 6.76 7.61 12.84
CA LEU A 11 5.49 7.56 12.15
C LEU A 11 5.10 6.08 12.00
N LEU A 12 4.48 5.55 13.03
CA LEU A 12 3.85 4.24 13.01
C LEU A 12 2.60 4.34 12.15
N GLY A 13 2.81 4.36 10.84
CA GLY A 13 1.71 4.13 9.90
C GLY A 13 1.08 2.78 10.24
N ALA A 14 -0.24 2.73 10.37
CA ALA A 14 -0.97 1.48 10.49
C ALA A 14 -0.73 0.66 9.22
N ALA A 15 0.35 -0.13 9.21
CA ALA A 15 0.66 -1.03 8.11
C ALA A 15 -0.16 -2.31 8.31
N CYS A 16 -0.91 -2.71 7.27
CA CYS A 16 -1.52 -4.02 7.22
C CYS A 16 -0.47 -5.03 6.75
N ALA A 17 -0.20 -6.04 7.56
CA ALA A 17 0.67 -7.14 7.19
C ALA A 17 -0.13 -8.32 6.64
N GLU A 18 0.40 -8.99 5.62
CA GLU A 18 -0.15 -10.25 5.14
C GLU A 18 0.15 -11.35 6.17
N ARG A 19 -0.87 -12.16 6.43
CA ARG A 19 -0.75 -13.28 7.35
C ARG A 19 -0.66 -14.58 6.56
N TRP A 20 0.42 -15.30 6.78
CA TRP A 20 0.65 -16.64 6.28
C TRP A 20 0.85 -17.60 7.44
N GLU A 21 0.13 -18.71 7.43
CA GLU A 21 0.17 -19.71 8.49
C GLU A 21 0.55 -21.09 7.94
N ARG A 22 1.28 -21.83 8.77
CA ARG A 22 1.59 -23.23 8.58
C ARG A 22 1.46 -23.96 9.92
N PRO A 23 0.83 -25.15 9.98
CA PRO A 23 0.69 -25.91 11.23
C PRO A 23 2.04 -26.10 11.92
N GLY A 24 2.10 -25.77 13.21
CA GLY A 24 3.29 -25.93 14.04
C GLY A 24 4.38 -24.87 13.85
N ALA A 25 4.20 -23.90 12.96
CA ALA A 25 5.16 -22.83 12.73
C ALA A 25 4.85 -21.59 13.55
N THR A 26 5.91 -20.85 13.91
CA THR A 26 5.81 -19.58 14.63
C THR A 26 5.61 -18.42 13.67
N GLU A 27 5.20 -17.27 14.21
CA GLU A 27 5.09 -16.03 13.42
C GLU A 27 6.44 -15.56 12.87
N GLN A 28 7.52 -15.74 13.62
CA GLN A 28 8.88 -15.43 13.18
C GLN A 28 9.31 -16.28 11.98
N GLU A 29 8.96 -17.57 11.98
CA GLU A 29 9.20 -18.45 10.83
C GLU A 29 8.39 -18.03 9.60
N SER A 30 7.16 -17.56 9.80
CA SER A 30 6.33 -17.00 8.74
C SER A 30 6.95 -15.74 8.14
N GLU A 31 7.41 -14.81 8.96
CA GLU A 31 8.08 -13.59 8.49
C GLU A 31 9.37 -13.90 7.73
N ALA A 32 10.17 -14.84 8.22
CA ALA A 32 11.40 -15.27 7.55
C ALA A 32 11.11 -15.91 6.19
N ALA A 33 10.09 -16.76 6.10
CA ALA A 33 9.66 -17.39 4.86
C ALA A 33 9.14 -16.34 3.85
N GLN A 34 8.34 -15.38 4.30
CA GLN A 34 7.85 -14.29 3.47
C GLN A 34 9.01 -13.43 2.92
N ALA A 35 9.99 -13.09 3.76
CA ALA A 35 11.16 -12.32 3.33
C ALA A 35 11.99 -13.08 2.28
N ARG A 36 12.24 -14.38 2.49
CA ARG A 36 12.98 -15.22 1.54
C ARG A 36 12.23 -15.36 0.22
N CYS A 37 10.95 -15.69 0.24
CA CYS A 37 10.16 -15.83 -0.98
C CYS A 37 10.00 -14.50 -1.73
N THR A 38 9.94 -13.38 -1.02
CA THR A 38 9.93 -12.04 -1.62
C THR A 38 11.26 -11.74 -2.34
N ALA A 39 12.37 -12.06 -1.71
CA ALA A 39 13.70 -11.88 -2.33
C ALA A 39 13.87 -12.75 -3.59
N GLU A 40 13.49 -14.02 -3.53
CA GLU A 40 13.51 -14.94 -4.66
C GLU A 40 12.62 -14.43 -5.81
N ALA A 41 11.41 -13.98 -5.51
CA ALA A 41 10.51 -13.41 -6.52
C ALA A 41 11.08 -12.15 -7.17
N GLY A 42 11.77 -11.31 -6.41
CA GLY A 42 12.44 -10.11 -6.94
C GLY A 42 13.59 -10.42 -7.90
N GLU A 43 14.32 -11.49 -7.66
CA GLU A 43 15.39 -11.96 -8.55
C GLU A 43 14.83 -12.58 -9.83
N ARG A 44 13.76 -13.38 -9.73
CA ARG A 44 13.13 -14.05 -10.88
C ARG A 44 12.36 -13.10 -11.77
N VAL A 45 11.70 -12.12 -11.17
CA VAL A 45 10.83 -11.15 -11.86
C VAL A 45 11.25 -9.74 -11.47
N PRO A 46 12.33 -9.22 -12.08
CA PRO A 46 12.79 -7.87 -11.77
C PRO A 46 11.77 -6.81 -12.19
N PRO A 47 11.85 -5.60 -11.63
CA PRO A 47 10.97 -4.49 -12.02
C PRO A 47 11.08 -4.18 -13.51
N ALA A 48 9.92 -3.95 -14.14
CA ALA A 48 9.83 -3.47 -15.51
C ALA A 48 8.97 -2.20 -15.52
N LEU A 49 9.63 -1.05 -15.52
CA LEU A 49 8.97 0.25 -15.45
C LEU A 49 8.57 0.71 -16.86
N VAL A 50 7.30 1.07 -17.02
CA VAL A 50 6.76 1.66 -18.23
C VAL A 50 6.06 2.98 -17.90
N TRP A 51 6.18 3.95 -18.80
CA TRP A 51 5.45 5.21 -18.72
C TRP A 51 4.06 4.99 -19.30
N THR A 52 3.04 5.12 -18.49
CA THR A 52 1.66 4.87 -18.90
C THR A 52 0.67 5.75 -18.15
N GLN A 53 -0.55 5.79 -18.66
CA GLN A 53 -1.64 6.47 -17.98
C GLN A 53 -2.01 5.76 -16.68
N THR A 54 -1.90 6.46 -15.56
CA THR A 54 -2.21 5.94 -14.21
C THR A 54 -3.63 6.27 -13.77
N SER A 55 -4.23 7.29 -14.36
CA SER A 55 -5.61 7.71 -14.09
C SER A 55 -6.20 8.31 -15.36
N PRO A 56 -7.41 7.90 -15.77
CA PRO A 56 -8.09 8.52 -16.90
C PRO A 56 -8.52 9.95 -16.59
N GLY A 57 -8.64 10.78 -17.63
CA GLY A 57 -9.30 12.07 -17.49
C GLY A 57 -10.80 11.86 -17.26
N PHE A 58 -11.41 12.73 -16.48
CA PHE A 58 -12.83 12.68 -16.21
C PHE A 58 -13.40 14.07 -15.94
N TRP A 59 -14.69 14.19 -16.09
CA TRP A 59 -15.43 15.41 -15.75
C TRP A 59 -15.91 15.31 -14.30
N GLU A 60 -15.46 16.26 -13.47
CA GLU A 60 -16.00 16.41 -12.11
C GLU A 60 -17.29 17.22 -12.19
N PRO A 61 -18.43 16.67 -11.79
CA PRO A 61 -19.69 17.41 -11.89
C PRO A 61 -19.74 18.59 -10.92
N PRO A 62 -20.55 19.61 -11.22
CA PRO A 62 -20.73 20.73 -10.30
C PRO A 62 -21.37 20.25 -9.01
N ARG A 63 -20.96 20.85 -7.90
CA ARG A 63 -21.46 20.49 -6.56
C ARG A 63 -21.60 21.71 -5.67
N ARG A 64 -22.49 21.60 -4.71
CA ARG A 64 -22.65 22.57 -3.63
C ARG A 64 -21.77 22.14 -2.46
N ILE A 65 -20.88 23.04 -2.04
CA ILE A 65 -19.99 22.82 -0.90
C ILE A 65 -20.45 23.72 0.25
N CYS A 66 -20.71 23.11 1.41
CA CYS A 66 -21.08 23.83 2.60
C CYS A 66 -19.97 23.72 3.64
N GLN A 67 -19.55 24.88 4.16
CA GLN A 67 -18.55 24.99 5.22
C GLN A 67 -19.19 25.59 6.47
N ARG A 68 -18.88 25.03 7.62
CA ARG A 68 -19.34 25.56 8.89
C ARG A 68 -18.30 26.54 9.44
N ARG A 69 -18.73 27.80 9.65
CA ARG A 69 -17.93 28.83 10.33
C ARG A 69 -18.67 29.28 11.59
N GLY A 70 -18.24 28.82 12.76
CA GLY A 70 -18.93 29.09 14.01
C GLY A 70 -20.36 28.57 13.98
N ASP A 71 -21.35 29.46 14.22
CA ASP A 71 -22.78 29.12 14.23
C ASP A 71 -23.43 29.17 12.83
N ARG A 72 -22.68 29.59 11.81
CA ARG A 72 -23.19 29.74 10.45
C ARG A 72 -22.68 28.66 9.54
N SER A 73 -23.56 28.20 8.66
CA SER A 73 -23.21 27.34 7.53
C SER A 73 -23.22 28.17 6.26
N GLU A 74 -22.06 28.31 5.64
CA GLU A 74 -21.91 28.99 4.35
C GLU A 74 -21.80 27.95 3.24
N CYS A 75 -22.68 28.06 2.25
CA CYS A 75 -22.66 27.18 1.09
C CYS A 75 -22.30 27.97 -0.16
N PHE A 76 -21.43 27.42 -0.99
CA PHE A 76 -21.10 27.97 -2.29
C PHE A 76 -21.20 26.91 -3.38
N TYR A 77 -21.45 27.34 -4.59
CA TYR A 77 -21.54 26.48 -5.75
C TYR A 77 -20.16 26.38 -6.41
N GLN A 78 -19.68 25.15 -6.54
CA GLN A 78 -18.48 24.86 -7.32
C GLN A 78 -18.88 24.38 -8.71
N PRO A 79 -18.49 25.10 -9.79
CA PRO A 79 -18.78 24.65 -11.14
C PRO A 79 -18.05 23.35 -11.47
N GLY A 80 -18.59 22.59 -12.41
CA GLY A 80 -17.93 21.42 -12.93
C GLY A 80 -16.63 21.77 -13.65
N TYR A 81 -15.66 20.86 -13.63
CA TYR A 81 -14.37 21.04 -14.31
C TYR A 81 -13.83 19.71 -14.81
N PHE A 82 -12.98 19.78 -15.82
CA PHE A 82 -12.31 18.61 -16.34
C PHE A 82 -11.03 18.33 -15.56
N VAL A 83 -10.90 17.11 -15.05
CA VAL A 83 -9.67 16.62 -14.44
C VAL A 83 -8.85 15.91 -15.52
N PRO A 84 -7.67 16.39 -15.86
CA PRO A 84 -6.87 15.78 -16.91
C PRO A 84 -6.35 14.40 -16.51
N PRO A 85 -6.06 13.53 -17.48
CA PRO A 85 -5.44 12.25 -17.21
C PRO A 85 -4.07 12.42 -16.57
N ARG A 86 -3.69 11.49 -15.72
CA ARG A 86 -2.37 11.43 -15.09
C ARG A 86 -1.55 10.32 -15.71
N TYR A 87 -0.25 10.55 -15.83
CA TYR A 87 0.72 9.60 -16.32
C TYR A 87 1.80 9.39 -15.28
N GLY A 88 2.41 8.22 -15.28
CA GLY A 88 3.49 7.91 -14.37
C GLY A 88 4.21 6.62 -14.75
N TRP A 89 5.30 6.37 -14.08
CA TRP A 89 6.02 5.11 -14.18
C TRP A 89 5.30 4.03 -13.38
N VAL A 90 5.01 2.91 -14.03
CA VAL A 90 4.34 1.76 -13.41
C VAL A 90 5.19 0.51 -13.65
N ASP A 91 5.41 -0.24 -12.58
CA ASP A 91 6.04 -1.56 -12.67
C ASP A 91 5.00 -2.59 -13.11
N ILE A 92 5.07 -3.00 -14.36
CA ILE A 92 4.14 -3.97 -14.95
C ILE A 92 4.36 -5.40 -14.46
N ASN A 93 5.48 -5.68 -13.78
CA ASN A 93 5.81 -7.01 -13.26
C ASN A 93 5.37 -7.24 -11.80
N THR A 94 4.75 -6.27 -11.16
CA THR A 94 4.32 -6.38 -9.75
C THR A 94 3.40 -7.57 -9.51
N GLY A 95 2.40 -7.79 -10.37
CA GLY A 95 1.46 -8.92 -10.25
C GLY A 95 2.15 -10.27 -10.43
N GLN A 96 3.00 -10.41 -11.43
CA GLN A 96 3.75 -11.64 -11.67
C GLN A 96 4.73 -11.95 -10.53
N ARG A 97 5.41 -10.93 -10.00
CA ARG A 97 6.32 -11.06 -8.85
C ARG A 97 5.56 -11.54 -7.61
N ARG A 98 4.38 -11.00 -7.36
CA ARG A 98 3.51 -11.45 -6.27
C ARG A 98 3.11 -12.91 -6.45
N ALA A 99 2.73 -13.32 -7.65
CA ALA A 99 2.39 -14.71 -7.95
C ALA A 99 3.55 -15.68 -7.71
N VAL A 100 4.78 -15.31 -8.08
CA VAL A 100 5.98 -16.11 -7.82
C VAL A 100 6.25 -16.22 -6.31
N ARG A 101 6.12 -15.11 -5.58
CA ARG A 101 6.25 -15.11 -4.11
C ARG A 101 5.23 -16.05 -3.46
N ASP A 102 3.97 -15.94 -3.84
CA ASP A 102 2.88 -16.73 -3.27
C ASP A 102 3.03 -18.21 -3.60
N ALA A 103 3.49 -18.55 -4.81
CA ALA A 103 3.81 -19.92 -5.19
C ALA A 103 4.96 -20.50 -4.36
N CYS A 104 5.99 -19.70 -4.06
CA CYS A 104 7.09 -20.06 -3.18
C CYS A 104 6.58 -20.41 -1.78
N LEU A 105 5.74 -19.57 -1.19
CA LEU A 105 5.16 -19.78 0.14
C LEU A 105 4.25 -21.01 0.17
N THR A 106 3.39 -21.17 -0.83
CA THR A 106 2.49 -22.31 -0.95
C THR A 106 3.25 -23.63 -1.08
N ALA A 107 4.33 -23.65 -1.85
CA ALA A 107 5.18 -24.82 -2.01
C ALA A 107 5.84 -25.26 -0.69
N GLU A 108 6.05 -24.34 0.24
CA GLU A 108 6.60 -24.61 1.58
C GLU A 108 5.50 -24.94 2.62
N GLY A 109 4.25 -25.04 2.21
CA GLY A 109 3.13 -25.39 3.06
C GLY A 109 2.46 -24.22 3.79
N TRP A 110 2.80 -22.98 3.43
CA TRP A 110 2.15 -21.79 3.99
C TRP A 110 0.81 -21.53 3.32
N THR A 111 -0.18 -21.11 4.11
CA THR A 111 -1.53 -20.76 3.66
C THR A 111 -1.81 -19.30 3.96
N TYR A 112 -2.31 -18.57 2.98
CA TYR A 112 -2.69 -17.16 3.14
C TYR A 112 -3.96 -17.02 3.96
N GLN A 113 -3.91 -16.17 5.01
CA GLN A 113 -5.01 -15.93 5.95
C GLN A 113 -5.58 -14.51 5.90
N GLY A 114 -5.20 -13.71 4.92
CA GLY A 114 -5.67 -12.33 4.78
C GLY A 114 -4.72 -11.30 5.35
N LEU A 115 -5.23 -10.08 5.50
CA LEU A 115 -4.49 -8.94 6.03
C LEU A 115 -4.81 -8.76 7.53
N ARG A 116 -3.79 -8.48 8.33
CA ARG A 116 -3.94 -8.07 9.72
C ARG A 116 -3.30 -6.72 9.96
N PRO A 117 -3.88 -5.88 10.83
CA PRO A 117 -3.18 -4.72 11.34
C PRO A 117 -1.97 -5.18 12.16
N LEU A 118 -0.85 -4.48 12.02
CA LEU A 118 0.32 -4.71 12.86
C LEU A 118 -0.06 -4.40 14.32
N ARG A 119 0.07 -5.39 15.19
CA ARG A 119 -0.05 -5.19 16.63
C ARG A 119 1.30 -4.74 17.17
N LEU A 120 1.32 -3.55 17.76
CA LEU A 120 2.52 -2.95 18.36
C LEU A 120 2.58 -3.17 19.87
N TRP A 121 2.35 -4.37 20.33
CA TRP A 121 2.57 -4.75 21.74
C TRP A 121 3.22 -6.11 21.84
#